data_9470eaf6889ecd72310fc8ab48842727
#
_entry.id   9470eaf6889ecd72310fc8ab48842727
#
_cell.length_a   1.000
_cell.length_b   1.000
_cell.length_c   1.000
_cell.angle_alpha   90.00
_cell.angle_beta   90.00
_cell.angle_gamma   90.00
#
_symmetry.space_group_name_H-M   'P 1'
#
loop_
_entity.id
_entity.type
_entity.pdbx_description
1 polymer ?
#
loop_
_entity_poly.entity_id
_entity_poly.type
_entity_poly.pdbx_seq_one_letter_code
_entity_poly.pdbx_strand_id
1 'polypeptide(L)'
;MHYSYIIKSNDKFINVRDVLKSHFLVSTRLLNKLKKSKLIYLNNVPVTPSKPVLLQNSSSAIFIHNIPVTLDSPVLPGDKVSFSMDFDEDSSNIIPIKMNLNIVYEDESFLIINKPANLAVHPTSYHFTDTLSNGVKYYFDSINLHKKIRIVNRLDRNTSGLVIIAKNEYVQ
;
A
#
# COMPACT_ATOMS: atom_id res chain seq x y z
N MET A 1 1.70 -2.96 7.54
CA MET A 1 0.77 -1.79 7.62
C MET A 1 -0.65 -2.21 7.33
N HIS A 2 -1.58 -1.84 8.22
CA HIS A 2 -2.99 -2.24 8.13
C HIS A 2 -3.88 -1.01 8.25
N TYR A 3 -4.82 -0.86 7.32
CA TYR A 3 -5.78 0.26 7.27
C TYR A 3 -7.18 -0.28 7.52
N SER A 4 -7.98 0.39 8.35
CA SER A 4 -9.34 -0.07 8.66
C SER A 4 -10.30 1.08 8.91
N TYR A 5 -11.58 0.85 8.58
CA TYR A 5 -12.67 1.76 8.82
C TYR A 5 -13.91 0.99 9.29
N ILE A 6 -14.59 1.52 10.29
CA ILE A 6 -15.87 1.00 10.78
C ILE A 6 -16.98 1.86 10.19
N ILE A 7 -17.92 1.24 9.47
CA ILE A 7 -19.06 1.89 8.82
C ILE A 7 -19.95 2.55 9.87
N LYS A 8 -20.21 3.83 9.67
CA LYS A 8 -21.10 4.62 10.56
C LYS A 8 -22.54 4.64 10.04
N SER A 9 -23.49 4.94 10.91
CA SER A 9 -24.93 4.97 10.56
C SER A 9 -25.30 6.00 9.50
N ASN A 10 -24.51 7.07 9.35
CA ASN A 10 -24.72 8.14 8.37
C ASN A 10 -23.92 7.94 7.07
N ASP A 11 -23.14 6.88 6.95
CA ASP A 11 -22.42 6.57 5.74
C ASP A 11 -23.36 6.08 4.64
N LYS A 12 -23.01 6.39 3.38
CA LYS A 12 -23.81 6.02 2.21
C LYS A 12 -23.13 4.94 1.35
N PHE A 13 -22.19 4.18 1.93
CA PHE A 13 -21.53 3.11 1.21
C PHE A 13 -22.47 1.93 1.00
N ILE A 14 -22.49 1.38 -0.22
CA ILE A 14 -23.35 0.26 -0.60
C ILE A 14 -22.62 -1.07 -0.40
N ASN A 15 -21.32 -1.10 -0.69
CA ASN A 15 -20.52 -2.32 -0.69
C ASN A 15 -19.05 -2.05 -0.32
N VAL A 16 -18.27 -3.13 -0.17
CA VAL A 16 -16.84 -3.05 0.18
C VAL A 16 -16.05 -2.19 -0.82
N ARG A 17 -16.37 -2.28 -2.12
CA ARG A 17 -15.71 -1.48 -3.18
C ARG A 17 -15.90 0.01 -2.96
N ASP A 18 -17.11 0.43 -2.58
CA ASP A 18 -17.42 1.83 -2.33
C ASP A 18 -16.60 2.39 -1.18
N VAL A 19 -16.45 1.63 -0.10
CA VAL A 19 -15.61 2.02 1.04
C VAL A 19 -14.16 2.20 0.59
N LEU A 20 -13.62 1.23 -0.16
CA LEU A 20 -12.24 1.29 -0.64
C LEU A 20 -12.01 2.45 -1.61
N LYS A 21 -12.99 2.76 -2.47
CA LYS A 21 -12.89 3.83 -3.46
C LYS A 21 -13.18 5.21 -2.91
N SER A 22 -14.19 5.35 -2.07
CA SER A 22 -14.71 6.67 -1.65
C SER A 22 -14.17 7.11 -0.30
N HIS A 23 -13.95 6.18 0.65
CA HIS A 23 -13.36 6.52 1.95
C HIS A 23 -11.84 6.44 1.91
N PHE A 24 -11.28 5.31 1.47
CA PHE A 24 -9.83 5.13 1.43
C PHE A 24 -9.17 5.69 0.17
N LEU A 25 -9.92 6.09 -0.85
CA LEU A 25 -9.40 6.62 -2.12
C LEU A 25 -8.42 5.67 -2.83
N VAL A 26 -8.59 4.37 -2.63
CA VAL A 26 -7.73 3.35 -3.23
C VAL A 26 -7.82 3.41 -4.75
N SER A 27 -6.69 3.54 -5.44
CA SER A 27 -6.63 3.53 -6.91
C SER A 27 -7.13 2.20 -7.49
N THR A 28 -7.63 2.19 -8.72
CA THR A 28 -8.09 0.94 -9.36
C THR A 28 -6.96 -0.07 -9.51
N ARG A 29 -5.74 0.40 -9.77
CA ARG A 29 -4.55 -0.45 -9.86
C ARG A 29 -4.25 -1.13 -8.52
N LEU A 30 -4.21 -0.36 -7.44
CA LEU A 30 -3.96 -0.89 -6.10
C LEU A 30 -5.08 -1.83 -5.65
N LEU A 31 -6.35 -1.49 -5.91
CA LEU A 31 -7.50 -2.34 -5.61
C LEU A 31 -7.37 -3.73 -6.26
N ASN A 32 -6.99 -3.78 -7.53
CA ASN A 32 -6.80 -5.05 -8.25
C ASN A 32 -5.62 -5.85 -7.66
N LYS A 33 -4.55 -5.18 -7.25
CA LYS A 33 -3.39 -5.81 -6.59
C LYS A 33 -3.80 -6.41 -5.24
N LEU A 34 -4.44 -5.62 -4.39
CA LEU A 34 -4.92 -6.05 -3.06
C LEU A 34 -5.91 -7.22 -3.17
N LYS A 35 -6.84 -7.15 -4.13
CA LYS A 35 -7.77 -8.26 -4.41
C LYS A 35 -7.05 -9.55 -4.82
N LYS A 36 -6.09 -9.45 -5.73
CA LYS A 36 -5.31 -10.61 -6.18
C LYS A 36 -4.50 -11.23 -5.04
N SER A 37 -3.96 -10.41 -4.16
CA SER A 37 -3.17 -10.85 -3.00
C SER A 37 -4.03 -11.24 -1.79
N LYS A 38 -5.38 -11.15 -1.87
CA LYS A 38 -6.34 -11.46 -0.79
C LYS A 38 -6.09 -10.62 0.49
N LEU A 39 -5.69 -9.38 0.31
CA LEU A 39 -5.33 -8.44 1.39
C LEU A 39 -6.44 -7.44 1.72
N ILE A 40 -7.68 -7.70 1.32
CA ILE A 40 -8.89 -6.93 1.65
C ILE A 40 -9.77 -7.80 2.54
N TYR A 41 -10.37 -7.19 3.56
CA TYR A 41 -11.16 -7.90 4.56
C TYR A 41 -12.46 -7.15 4.86
N LEU A 42 -13.56 -7.90 5.07
CA LEU A 42 -14.79 -7.44 5.69
C LEU A 42 -14.99 -8.23 6.99
N ASN A 43 -15.06 -7.55 8.13
CA ASN A 43 -15.17 -8.18 9.46
C ASN A 43 -14.11 -9.28 9.71
N ASN A 44 -12.86 -9.02 9.28
CA ASN A 44 -11.71 -9.93 9.32
C ASN A 44 -11.83 -11.16 8.39
N VAL A 45 -12.87 -11.25 7.56
CA VAL A 45 -13.01 -12.30 6.53
C VAL A 45 -12.37 -11.81 5.22
N PRO A 46 -11.43 -12.57 4.62
CA PRO A 46 -10.78 -12.17 3.38
C PRO A 46 -11.78 -12.03 2.22
N VAL A 47 -11.65 -10.94 1.47
CA VAL A 47 -12.42 -10.72 0.24
C VAL A 47 -11.85 -11.58 -0.89
N THR A 48 -12.69 -12.43 -1.47
CA THR A 48 -12.29 -13.35 -2.54
C THR A 48 -12.52 -12.76 -3.93
N PRO A 49 -11.78 -13.20 -4.96
CA PRO A 49 -11.98 -12.75 -6.34
C PRO A 49 -13.29 -13.24 -6.98
N SER A 50 -13.84 -14.35 -6.52
CA SER A 50 -14.96 -15.06 -7.16
C SER A 50 -16.31 -14.51 -6.72
N LYS A 51 -17.25 -14.38 -7.66
CA LYS A 51 -18.67 -14.27 -7.33
C LYS A 51 -19.09 -15.52 -6.55
N PRO A 52 -20.03 -15.44 -5.60
CA PRO A 52 -20.62 -16.64 -4.98
C PRO A 52 -21.15 -17.53 -6.09
N VAL A 53 -20.68 -18.77 -6.14
CA VAL A 53 -21.34 -19.80 -6.96
C VAL A 53 -22.63 -20.11 -6.24
N LEU A 54 -23.75 -19.65 -6.78
CA LEU A 54 -25.06 -20.12 -6.38
C LEU A 54 -25.12 -21.60 -6.80
N LEU A 55 -24.89 -22.49 -5.85
CA LEU A 55 -25.24 -23.88 -6.02
C LEU A 55 -26.76 -23.97 -6.07
N GLN A 56 -27.30 -23.89 -7.28
CA GLN A 56 -28.67 -24.31 -7.55
C GLN A 56 -28.74 -25.83 -7.35
N ASN A 57 -29.66 -26.25 -6.49
CA ASN A 57 -30.09 -27.60 -6.17
C ASN A 57 -29.40 -28.29 -4.97
N SER A 58 -29.99 -28.04 -3.79
CA SER A 58 -30.36 -29.14 -2.90
C SER A 58 -31.30 -28.63 -1.79
N SER A 59 -32.42 -29.31 -1.69
CA SER A 59 -33.46 -29.10 -0.67
C SER A 59 -32.97 -29.61 0.68
N SER A 60 -32.13 -28.86 1.33
CA SER A 60 -31.80 -29.03 2.76
C SER A 60 -31.11 -27.73 3.21
N ALA A 61 -31.87 -26.87 3.85
CA ALA A 61 -31.37 -25.62 4.42
C ALA A 61 -30.47 -25.91 5.62
N ILE A 62 -29.25 -26.30 5.34
CA ILE A 62 -28.16 -26.18 6.31
C ILE A 62 -27.57 -24.80 6.03
N PHE A 63 -27.80 -23.85 6.94
CA PHE A 63 -27.14 -22.54 6.92
C PHE A 63 -25.65 -22.75 7.15
N ILE A 64 -24.92 -22.89 6.06
CA ILE A 64 -23.46 -22.83 6.09
C ILE A 64 -23.11 -21.35 5.98
N HIS A 65 -22.57 -20.79 7.06
CA HIS A 65 -21.96 -19.46 7.09
C HIS A 65 -20.68 -19.43 6.26
N ASN A 66 -20.77 -19.63 4.95
CA ASN A 66 -19.64 -19.48 4.03
C ASN A 66 -20.07 -18.84 2.71
N ILE A 67 -20.78 -17.71 2.81
CA ILE A 67 -20.93 -16.86 1.63
C ILE A 67 -19.58 -16.16 1.44
N PRO A 68 -18.87 -16.41 0.31
CA PRO A 68 -17.58 -15.76 0.08
C PRO A 68 -17.80 -14.25 0.01
N VAL A 69 -17.07 -13.50 0.82
CA VAL A 69 -17.06 -12.04 0.77
C VAL A 69 -16.38 -11.60 -0.51
N THR A 70 -17.02 -10.71 -1.25
CA THR A 70 -16.51 -10.13 -2.50
C THR A 70 -16.43 -8.61 -2.38
N LEU A 71 -15.83 -7.93 -3.37
CA LEU A 71 -15.84 -6.47 -3.42
C LEU A 71 -17.27 -5.88 -3.53
N ASP A 72 -18.21 -6.64 -4.06
CA ASP A 72 -19.59 -6.24 -4.25
C ASP A 72 -20.50 -6.69 -3.09
N SER A 73 -19.92 -7.31 -2.04
CA SER A 73 -20.66 -7.64 -0.80
C SER A 73 -21.15 -6.36 -0.13
N PRO A 74 -22.45 -6.31 0.26
CA PRO A 74 -23.01 -5.15 0.94
C PRO A 74 -22.32 -4.92 2.28
N VAL A 75 -22.32 -3.67 2.72
CA VAL A 75 -21.83 -3.25 4.03
C VAL A 75 -22.95 -2.60 4.83
N LEU A 76 -22.96 -2.83 6.14
CA LEU A 76 -23.92 -2.30 7.09
C LEU A 76 -23.20 -1.45 8.15
N PRO A 77 -23.90 -0.53 8.84
CA PRO A 77 -23.38 0.16 10.00
C PRO A 77 -22.82 -0.84 11.04
N GLY A 78 -21.59 -0.59 11.50
CA GLY A 78 -20.86 -1.49 12.40
C GLY A 78 -19.89 -2.44 11.70
N ASP A 79 -20.02 -2.67 10.40
CA ASP A 79 -19.07 -3.49 9.64
C ASP A 79 -17.69 -2.81 9.58
N LYS A 80 -16.64 -3.63 9.66
CA LYS A 80 -15.25 -3.20 9.54
C LYS A 80 -14.69 -3.60 8.19
N VAL A 81 -14.41 -2.62 7.33
CA VAL A 81 -13.66 -2.82 6.09
C VAL A 81 -12.21 -2.51 6.35
N SER A 82 -11.30 -3.38 5.92
CA SER A 82 -9.88 -3.17 6.10
C SER A 82 -9.06 -3.77 4.95
N PHE A 83 -7.82 -3.30 4.82
CA PHE A 83 -6.83 -3.88 3.91
C PHE A 83 -5.42 -3.77 4.47
N SER A 84 -4.54 -4.66 4.00
CA SER A 84 -3.13 -4.68 4.39
C SER A 84 -2.23 -4.37 3.21
N MET A 85 -1.13 -3.65 3.49
CA MET A 85 -0.04 -3.41 2.53
C MET A 85 1.15 -4.35 2.76
N ASP A 86 0.90 -5.51 3.44
CA ASP A 86 1.94 -6.49 3.79
C ASP A 86 2.22 -7.42 2.60
N PHE A 87 2.92 -6.90 1.62
CA PHE A 87 3.50 -7.65 0.50
C PHE A 87 4.84 -7.04 0.11
N ASP A 88 5.75 -7.89 -0.29
CA ASP A 88 7.06 -7.47 -0.77
C ASP A 88 6.96 -6.87 -2.17
N GLU A 89 7.86 -5.96 -2.45
CA GLU A 89 7.95 -5.30 -3.75
C GLU A 89 9.38 -5.36 -4.27
N ASP A 90 9.49 -5.68 -5.54
CA ASP A 90 10.79 -5.70 -6.20
C ASP A 90 11.33 -4.28 -6.42
N SER A 91 12.54 -4.05 -5.92
CA SER A 91 13.35 -2.84 -6.14
C SER A 91 14.78 -3.20 -6.56
N SER A 92 14.96 -4.36 -7.18
CA SER A 92 16.26 -4.90 -7.62
C SER A 92 16.97 -4.02 -8.67
N ASN A 93 16.24 -3.14 -9.33
CA ASN A 93 16.79 -2.17 -10.28
C ASN A 93 17.58 -1.01 -9.63
N ILE A 94 17.59 -0.91 -8.28
CA ILE A 94 18.36 0.11 -7.55
C ILE A 94 19.42 -0.61 -6.71
N ILE A 95 20.67 -0.32 -6.99
CA ILE A 95 21.80 -0.90 -6.27
C ILE A 95 21.87 -0.30 -4.87
N PRO A 96 21.86 -1.10 -3.79
CA PRO A 96 21.98 -0.58 -2.43
C PRO A 96 23.42 -0.08 -2.18
N ILE A 97 23.56 1.17 -1.78
CA ILE A 97 24.85 1.79 -1.45
C ILE A 97 24.78 2.40 -0.06
N LYS A 98 25.69 1.99 0.81
CA LYS A 98 25.78 2.57 2.15
C LYS A 98 26.16 4.04 2.07
N MET A 99 25.28 4.91 2.60
CA MET A 99 25.56 6.33 2.75
C MET A 99 24.93 6.86 4.04
N ASN A 100 25.46 7.96 4.54
CA ASN A 100 24.86 8.64 5.70
C ASN A 100 23.65 9.44 5.25
N LEU A 101 22.46 9.03 5.67
CA LEU A 101 21.20 9.71 5.39
C LEU A 101 20.85 10.62 6.59
N ASN A 102 20.65 11.90 6.32
CA ASN A 102 20.14 12.85 7.33
C ASN A 102 18.61 12.70 7.40
N ILE A 103 18.15 11.67 8.15
CA ILE A 103 16.74 11.39 8.38
C ILE A 103 16.21 12.39 9.40
N VAL A 104 15.20 13.19 9.02
CA VAL A 104 14.57 14.18 9.88
C VAL A 104 13.22 13.72 10.44
N TYR A 105 12.58 12.75 9.78
CA TYR A 105 11.36 12.12 10.25
C TYR A 105 11.21 10.72 9.64
N GLU A 106 10.66 9.81 10.41
CA GLU A 106 10.31 8.48 9.95
C GLU A 106 9.14 7.91 10.76
N ASP A 107 8.19 7.31 10.06
CA ASP A 107 7.13 6.48 10.62
C ASP A 107 6.87 5.24 9.74
N GLU A 108 5.75 4.54 9.93
CA GLU A 108 5.38 3.39 9.10
C GLU A 108 5.08 3.78 7.64
N SER A 109 4.67 5.02 7.38
CA SER A 109 4.18 5.50 6.10
C SER A 109 5.24 6.26 5.30
N PHE A 110 6.05 7.07 5.97
CA PHE A 110 6.99 7.99 5.34
C PHE A 110 8.39 7.93 5.93
N LEU A 111 9.36 8.25 5.09
CA LEU A 111 10.72 8.59 5.45
C LEU A 111 11.02 9.97 4.86
N ILE A 112 11.43 10.93 5.67
CA ILE A 112 11.79 12.28 5.25
C ILE A 112 13.27 12.50 5.49
N ILE A 113 13.99 12.88 4.43
CA ILE A 113 15.44 13.04 4.45
C ILE A 113 15.78 14.49 4.07
N ASN A 114 16.66 15.12 4.83
CA ASN A 114 17.29 16.37 4.43
C ASN A 114 18.44 16.06 3.48
N LYS A 115 18.17 16.15 2.18
CA LYS A 115 19.14 15.88 1.11
C LYS A 115 20.21 16.99 1.06
N PRO A 116 21.49 16.66 1.07
CA PRO A 116 22.52 17.65 0.81
C PRO A 116 22.52 18.12 -0.65
N ALA A 117 23.14 19.26 -0.93
CA ALA A 117 23.49 19.65 -2.28
C ALA A 117 24.49 18.64 -2.91
N ASN A 118 24.61 18.65 -4.22
CA ASN A 118 25.47 17.76 -5.01
C ASN A 118 25.12 16.26 -4.98
N LEU A 119 23.94 15.89 -4.48
CA LEU A 119 23.42 14.52 -4.49
C LEU A 119 22.19 14.43 -5.42
N ALA A 120 22.25 13.60 -6.46
CA ALA A 120 21.11 13.29 -7.31
C ALA A 120 20.07 12.47 -6.54
N VAL A 121 18.77 12.67 -6.85
CA VAL A 121 17.69 11.95 -6.18
C VAL A 121 17.52 10.53 -6.75
N HIS A 122 17.48 10.40 -8.08
CA HIS A 122 17.30 9.14 -8.80
C HIS A 122 18.53 8.74 -9.60
N PRO A 123 18.76 7.44 -9.81
CA PRO A 123 19.76 6.97 -10.77
C PRO A 123 19.51 7.52 -12.17
N THR A 124 20.59 7.90 -12.83
CA THR A 124 20.65 8.32 -14.22
C THR A 124 21.79 7.58 -14.92
N SER A 125 21.93 7.74 -16.25
CA SER A 125 23.05 7.15 -16.99
C SER A 125 24.44 7.60 -16.50
N TYR A 126 24.55 8.78 -15.86
CA TYR A 126 25.79 9.34 -15.34
C TYR A 126 25.96 9.14 -13.82
N HIS A 127 24.87 8.94 -13.09
CA HIS A 127 24.80 8.76 -11.65
C HIS A 127 24.01 7.51 -11.34
N PHE A 128 24.66 6.35 -11.45
CA PHE A 128 23.95 5.08 -11.31
C PHE A 128 24.00 4.55 -9.87
N THR A 129 25.05 4.84 -9.12
CA THR A 129 25.29 4.31 -7.76
C THR A 129 25.46 5.37 -6.68
N ASP A 130 25.48 6.65 -7.06
CA ASP A 130 25.73 7.79 -6.17
C ASP A 130 24.49 8.69 -5.98
N THR A 131 23.31 8.09 -5.81
CA THR A 131 22.06 8.82 -5.66
C THR A 131 21.39 8.59 -4.31
N LEU A 132 20.49 9.48 -3.92
CA LEU A 132 19.68 9.31 -2.71
C LEU A 132 18.91 7.98 -2.72
N SER A 133 18.40 7.57 -3.89
CA SER A 133 17.69 6.28 -4.03
C SER A 133 18.56 5.08 -3.69
N ASN A 134 19.86 5.11 -4.01
CA ASN A 134 20.79 4.03 -3.66
C ASN A 134 20.98 3.94 -2.14
N GLY A 135 21.10 5.10 -1.47
CA GLY A 135 21.19 5.15 0.00
C GLY A 135 19.91 4.70 0.68
N VAL A 136 18.75 5.13 0.18
CA VAL A 136 17.45 4.69 0.71
C VAL A 136 17.24 3.19 0.51
N LYS A 137 17.69 2.63 -0.63
CA LYS A 137 17.63 1.17 -0.86
C LYS A 137 18.46 0.42 0.18
N TYR A 138 19.69 0.86 0.43
CA TYR A 138 20.53 0.25 1.47
C TYR A 138 19.88 0.36 2.86
N TYR A 139 19.29 1.51 3.18
CA TYR A 139 18.60 1.73 4.44
C TYR A 139 17.39 0.79 4.58
N PHE A 140 16.52 0.70 3.56
CA PHE A 140 15.37 -0.20 3.58
C PHE A 140 15.79 -1.66 3.77
N ASP A 141 16.84 -2.11 3.08
CA ASP A 141 17.38 -3.47 3.25
C ASP A 141 17.89 -3.70 4.68
N SER A 142 18.55 -2.70 5.28
CA SER A 142 19.11 -2.81 6.64
C SER A 142 18.03 -2.95 7.73
N ILE A 143 16.81 -2.43 7.48
CA ILE A 143 15.64 -2.57 8.36
C ILE A 143 14.66 -3.65 7.91
N ASN A 144 15.06 -4.50 6.96
CA ASN A 144 14.26 -5.58 6.37
C ASN A 144 12.94 -5.11 5.75
N LEU A 145 12.94 -3.92 5.15
CA LEU A 145 11.78 -3.32 4.48
C LEU A 145 11.84 -3.57 2.96
N HIS A 146 11.17 -4.64 2.50
CA HIS A 146 11.15 -5.04 1.09
C HIS A 146 10.08 -4.27 0.31
N LYS A 147 10.31 -2.97 0.10
CA LYS A 147 9.41 -2.05 -0.60
C LYS A 147 10.11 -1.30 -1.71
N LYS A 148 9.33 -0.88 -2.72
CA LYS A 148 9.83 0.04 -3.75
C LYS A 148 10.13 1.41 -3.14
N ILE A 149 11.19 2.04 -3.65
CA ILE A 149 11.54 3.40 -3.28
C ILE A 149 10.62 4.34 -4.05
N ARG A 150 9.74 5.04 -3.33
CA ARG A 150 8.74 5.95 -3.86
C ARG A 150 9.02 7.37 -3.41
N ILE A 151 9.70 8.10 -4.25
CA ILE A 151 10.01 9.50 -3.98
C ILE A 151 8.81 10.35 -4.37
N VAL A 152 8.28 11.09 -3.40
CA VAL A 152 7.05 11.89 -3.54
C VAL A 152 7.36 13.23 -4.21
N ASN A 153 8.48 13.88 -3.83
CA ASN A 153 8.93 15.14 -4.41
C ASN A 153 10.38 15.03 -4.88
N ARG A 154 10.77 15.87 -5.83
CA ARG A 154 12.13 15.88 -6.36
C ARG A 154 12.80 17.21 -6.08
N LEU A 155 14.10 17.16 -5.83
CA LEU A 155 15.00 18.30 -5.80
C LEU A 155 16.10 18.07 -6.81
N ASP A 156 16.57 19.14 -7.41
CA ASP A 156 17.71 19.08 -8.31
C ASP A 156 18.98 18.63 -7.57
N ARG A 157 19.96 18.12 -8.30
CA ARG A 157 21.20 17.61 -7.72
C ARG A 157 21.85 18.64 -6.80
N ASN A 158 21.95 19.89 -7.23
CA ASN A 158 22.66 20.96 -6.50
C ASN A 158 21.77 21.64 -5.44
N THR A 159 20.50 21.26 -5.33
CA THR A 159 19.56 21.79 -4.36
C THR A 159 19.56 20.93 -3.10
N SER A 160 19.70 21.53 -1.93
CA SER A 160 19.49 20.87 -0.63
C SER A 160 18.05 21.05 -0.16
N GLY A 161 17.58 20.18 0.72
CA GLY A 161 16.27 20.30 1.33
C GLY A 161 15.55 18.97 1.54
N LEU A 162 14.29 19.02 1.92
CA LEU A 162 13.52 17.84 2.31
C LEU A 162 13.04 17.05 1.11
N VAL A 163 13.32 15.75 1.14
CA VAL A 163 12.79 14.75 0.20
C VAL A 163 11.95 13.75 0.98
N ILE A 164 10.72 13.56 0.51
CA ILE A 164 9.74 12.65 1.11
C ILE A 164 9.73 11.36 0.32
N ILE A 165 9.87 10.24 1.01
CA ILE A 165 9.79 8.89 0.46
C ILE A 165 8.59 8.19 1.08
N ALA A 166 7.64 7.74 0.27
CA ALA A 166 6.52 6.92 0.71
C ALA A 166 6.96 5.45 0.83
N LYS A 167 6.66 4.82 1.97
CA LYS A 167 7.05 3.42 2.24
C LYS A 167 6.11 2.40 1.60
N ASN A 168 4.99 2.81 1.03
CA ASN A 168 4.09 1.94 0.28
C ASN A 168 3.32 2.68 -0.82
N GLU A 169 2.64 1.92 -1.70
CA GLU A 169 1.90 2.46 -2.85
C GLU A 169 0.63 3.24 -2.46
N TYR A 170 0.07 2.97 -1.29
CA TYR A 170 -1.17 3.61 -0.84
C TYR A 170 -0.95 5.05 -0.38
N VAL A 171 0.18 5.31 0.30
CA VAL A 171 0.51 6.65 0.82
C VAL A 171 1.26 7.53 -0.19
N GLN A 172 1.69 7.01 -1.33
CA GLN A 172 2.29 7.76 -2.43
C GLN A 172 1.23 8.57 -3.19
#